data_6b058e4b7bfbe58036532f8eef2ebb20
#
_entry.id   6b058e4b7bfbe58036532f8eef2ebb20
#
_cell.length_a   1.000
_cell.length_b   1.000
_cell.length_c   1.000
_cell.angle_alpha   90.00
_cell.angle_beta   90.00
_cell.angle_gamma   90.00
#
_symmetry.space_group_name_H-M   'P 1'
#
loop_
_entity.id
_entity.type
_entity.pdbx_description
1 polymer ?
#
loop_
_entity_poly.entity_id
_entity_poly.type
_entity_poly.pdbx_seq_one_letter_code
_entity_poly.pdbx_strand_id
1 'polypeptide(L)'
;MMRSLNEISGMVMKAARGAGIPLGHCEDMALAAGYLAATDPVRLDCIEAALTGPHTPVAAVWTDHTLQIAAARAAMAGPVAVDALRSGYDNVVLKDLDAPRLVLALFAGQGICVSHHFAGADLTISRDDGPTPPAPMAAAVTVSGHLWTYLGDLAARTYVRATDASRLAGAG
;
A
#
# COMPACT_ATOMS: atom_id res chain seq x y z
N MET A 1 -3.48 1.00 -20.30
CA MET A 1 -2.97 -0.29 -20.82
C MET A 1 -3.45 -1.43 -19.95
N MET A 2 -3.71 -2.62 -20.50
CA MET A 2 -4.13 -3.81 -19.72
C MET A 2 -2.94 -4.40 -18.95
N ARG A 3 -3.14 -4.75 -17.69
CA ARG A 3 -2.16 -5.39 -16.81
C ARG A 3 -2.84 -6.43 -15.93
N SER A 4 -2.17 -7.55 -15.69
CA SER A 4 -2.61 -8.54 -14.72
C SER A 4 -2.41 -8.02 -13.28
N LEU A 5 -3.14 -8.58 -12.32
CA LEU A 5 -3.00 -8.20 -10.91
C LEU A 5 -1.57 -8.47 -10.42
N ASN A 6 -0.95 -9.58 -10.85
CA ASN A 6 0.44 -9.90 -10.48
C ASN A 6 1.44 -8.89 -11.03
N GLU A 7 1.25 -8.38 -12.26
CA GLU A 7 2.11 -7.33 -12.81
C GLU A 7 1.98 -6.04 -12.00
N ILE A 8 0.74 -5.67 -11.60
CA ILE A 8 0.48 -4.47 -10.80
C ILE A 8 1.14 -4.62 -9.43
N SER A 9 0.88 -5.69 -8.70
CA SER A 9 1.47 -5.95 -7.39
C SER A 9 3.00 -5.97 -7.45
N GLY A 10 3.58 -6.68 -8.42
CA GLY A 10 5.03 -6.75 -8.60
C GLY A 10 5.67 -5.40 -8.97
N MET A 11 4.98 -4.58 -9.78
CA MET A 11 5.44 -3.23 -10.12
C MET A 11 5.37 -2.30 -8.92
N VAL A 12 4.26 -2.31 -8.16
CA VAL A 12 4.09 -1.49 -6.96
C VAL A 12 5.12 -1.87 -5.89
N MET A 13 5.41 -3.15 -5.67
CA MET A 13 6.44 -3.59 -4.74
C MET A 13 7.82 -3.03 -5.10
N LYS A 14 8.21 -3.09 -6.36
CA LYS A 14 9.48 -2.52 -6.85
C LYS A 14 9.51 -1.00 -6.72
N ALA A 15 8.42 -0.33 -7.10
CA ALA A 15 8.28 1.12 -7.00
C ALA A 15 8.37 1.59 -5.54
N ALA A 16 7.70 0.91 -4.61
CA ALA A 16 7.76 1.20 -3.18
C ALA A 16 9.19 1.09 -2.63
N ARG A 17 9.94 0.05 -3.02
CA ARG A 17 11.36 -0.06 -2.70
C ARG A 17 12.18 1.09 -3.28
N GLY A 18 11.92 1.47 -4.53
CA GLY A 18 12.58 2.60 -5.19
C GLY A 18 12.23 3.96 -4.57
N ALA A 19 11.09 4.07 -3.91
CA ALA A 19 10.67 5.21 -3.10
C ALA A 19 11.30 5.23 -1.70
N GLY A 20 12.00 4.16 -1.29
CA GLY A 20 12.66 4.06 0.02
C GLY A 20 11.76 3.53 1.14
N ILE A 21 10.64 2.90 0.80
CA ILE A 21 9.74 2.25 1.77
C ILE A 21 10.39 0.97 2.31
N PRO A 22 10.30 0.65 3.62
CA PRO A 22 10.80 -0.58 4.20
C PRO A 22 10.20 -1.83 3.53
N LEU A 23 10.99 -2.92 3.45
CA LEU A 23 10.62 -4.10 2.64
C LEU A 23 9.26 -4.70 3.03
N GLY A 24 8.96 -4.91 4.31
CA GLY A 24 7.65 -5.43 4.76
C GLY A 24 6.49 -4.54 4.31
N HIS A 25 6.65 -3.22 4.42
CA HIS A 25 5.64 -2.27 3.94
C HIS A 25 5.50 -2.28 2.41
N CYS A 26 6.57 -2.61 1.66
CA CYS A 26 6.47 -2.78 0.20
C CYS A 26 5.58 -3.97 -0.17
N GLU A 27 5.62 -5.05 0.59
CA GLU A 27 4.77 -6.23 0.42
C GLU A 27 3.31 -5.89 0.71
N ASP A 28 3.05 -5.15 1.79
CA ASP A 28 1.72 -4.65 2.13
C ASP A 28 1.15 -3.72 1.06
N MET A 29 1.97 -2.80 0.53
CA MET A 29 1.61 -1.92 -0.59
C MET A 29 1.26 -2.73 -1.85
N ALA A 30 2.02 -3.77 -2.16
CA ALA A 30 1.76 -4.64 -3.31
C ALA A 30 0.44 -5.41 -3.15
N LEU A 31 0.17 -5.92 -1.95
CA LEU A 31 -1.09 -6.60 -1.62
C LEU A 31 -2.28 -5.66 -1.75
N ALA A 32 -2.19 -4.46 -1.14
CA ALA A 32 -3.23 -3.44 -1.21
C ALA A 32 -3.52 -3.01 -2.66
N ALA A 33 -2.47 -2.78 -3.45
CA ALA A 33 -2.60 -2.39 -4.85
C ALA A 33 -3.25 -3.48 -5.71
N GLY A 34 -2.90 -4.74 -5.50
CA GLY A 34 -3.52 -5.88 -6.17
C GLY A 34 -5.00 -6.02 -5.84
N TYR A 35 -5.36 -5.87 -4.56
CA TYR A 35 -6.75 -5.87 -4.12
C TYR A 35 -7.55 -4.70 -4.70
N LEU A 36 -7.00 -3.48 -4.61
CA LEU A 36 -7.63 -2.28 -5.15
C LEU A 36 -7.82 -2.37 -6.66
N ALA A 37 -6.82 -2.87 -7.38
CA ALA A 37 -6.90 -3.08 -8.82
C ALA A 37 -8.07 -3.99 -9.22
N ALA A 38 -8.33 -5.01 -8.44
CA ALA A 38 -9.38 -5.98 -8.73
C ALA A 38 -10.79 -5.51 -8.31
N THR A 39 -10.89 -4.62 -7.34
CA THR A 39 -12.17 -4.20 -6.75
C THR A 39 -12.60 -2.79 -7.16
N ASP A 40 -11.64 -1.87 -7.31
CA ASP A 40 -11.88 -0.47 -7.69
C ASP A 40 -10.71 0.09 -8.53
N PRO A 41 -10.52 -0.38 -9.77
CA PRO A 41 -9.37 -0.01 -10.60
C PRO A 41 -9.30 1.48 -10.95
N VAL A 42 -10.43 2.19 -10.88
CA VAL A 42 -10.50 3.64 -11.13
C VAL A 42 -9.71 4.43 -10.07
N ARG A 43 -9.51 3.86 -8.88
CA ARG A 43 -8.81 4.49 -7.76
C ARG A 43 -7.32 4.17 -7.67
N LEU A 44 -6.76 3.44 -8.64
CA LEU A 44 -5.33 3.10 -8.62
C LEU A 44 -4.39 4.30 -8.58
N ASP A 45 -4.81 5.46 -9.06
CA ASP A 45 -4.00 6.69 -9.02
C ASP A 45 -3.67 7.14 -7.58
N CYS A 46 -4.40 6.68 -6.56
CA CYS A 46 -4.05 6.95 -5.16
C CYS A 46 -2.71 6.33 -4.73
N ILE A 47 -2.20 5.34 -5.47
CA ILE A 47 -0.88 4.73 -5.23
C ILE A 47 0.24 5.78 -5.42
N GLU A 48 0.09 6.67 -6.40
CA GLU A 48 1.06 7.76 -6.62
C GLU A 48 1.16 8.65 -5.38
N ALA A 49 0.02 9.06 -4.79
CA ALA A 49 0.00 9.85 -3.57
C ALA A 49 0.72 9.12 -2.41
N ALA A 50 0.46 7.83 -2.23
CA ALA A 50 1.08 7.03 -1.18
C ALA A 50 2.60 6.84 -1.37
N LEU A 51 3.10 6.86 -2.60
CA LEU A 51 4.53 6.71 -2.92
C LEU A 51 5.28 8.05 -3.01
N THR A 52 4.56 9.19 -2.98
CA THR A 52 5.16 10.51 -3.08
C THR A 52 5.51 11.06 -1.69
N GLY A 53 6.72 11.62 -1.53
CA GLY A 53 7.15 12.32 -0.32
C GLY A 53 8.00 11.47 0.63
N PRO A 54 8.28 11.95 1.84
CA PRO A 54 9.13 11.25 2.80
C PRO A 54 8.40 10.08 3.43
N HIS A 55 9.08 8.94 3.56
CA HIS A 55 8.60 7.73 4.22
C HIS A 55 9.29 7.55 5.57
N THR A 56 9.03 8.48 6.49
CA THR A 56 9.54 8.42 7.85
C THR A 56 8.72 7.48 8.73
N PRO A 57 9.30 6.92 9.80
CA PRO A 57 8.54 6.19 10.80
C PRO A 57 7.37 7.01 11.33
N VAL A 58 6.24 6.36 11.54
CA VAL A 58 5.02 7.02 12.01
C VAL A 58 5.13 7.42 13.47
N ALA A 59 4.70 8.65 13.79
CA ALA A 59 4.48 9.08 15.16
C ALA A 59 3.07 8.65 15.58
N ALA A 60 2.99 7.68 16.47
CA ALA A 60 1.74 7.10 16.92
C ALA A 60 1.48 7.44 18.38
N VAL A 61 0.23 7.82 18.69
CA VAL A 61 -0.27 7.97 20.05
C VAL A 61 -1.15 6.78 20.37
N TRP A 62 -0.78 6.04 21.40
CA TRP A 62 -1.48 4.86 21.88
C TRP A 62 -2.30 5.21 23.11
N THR A 63 -3.56 4.84 23.11
CA THR A 63 -4.44 4.83 24.29
C THR A 63 -4.87 3.39 24.56
N ASP A 64 -5.67 3.14 25.61
CA ASP A 64 -6.05 1.77 26.00
C ASP A 64 -6.75 0.99 24.85
N HIS A 65 -7.47 1.68 23.98
CA HIS A 65 -8.29 1.05 22.93
C HIS A 65 -8.14 1.68 21.54
N THR A 66 -7.32 2.71 21.39
CA THR A 66 -7.22 3.46 20.14
C THR A 66 -5.79 3.81 19.81
N LEU A 67 -5.40 3.54 18.54
CA LEU A 67 -4.20 4.09 17.93
C LEU A 67 -4.56 5.35 17.14
N GLN A 68 -3.82 6.44 17.36
CA GLN A 68 -3.93 7.65 16.54
C GLN A 68 -2.59 7.97 15.87
N ILE A 69 -2.63 8.21 14.56
CA ILE A 69 -1.47 8.64 13.76
C ILE A 69 -1.83 9.96 13.09
N ALA A 70 -1.03 11.01 13.35
CA ALA A 70 -1.17 12.31 12.68
C ALA A 70 -0.30 12.37 11.42
N ALA A 71 -0.70 13.19 10.44
CA ALA A 71 -0.04 13.33 9.15
C ALA A 71 0.24 11.94 8.52
N ALA A 72 -0.80 11.11 8.47
CA ALA A 72 -0.67 9.71 8.14
C ALA A 72 -0.33 9.51 6.65
N ARG A 73 0.76 8.79 6.38
CA ARG A 73 1.13 8.33 5.03
C ARG A 73 0.67 6.89 4.88
N ALA A 74 -0.15 6.60 3.89
CA ALA A 74 -0.77 5.28 3.71
C ALA A 74 0.26 4.14 3.68
N ALA A 75 1.39 4.34 2.99
CA ALA A 75 2.47 3.36 2.88
C ALA A 75 3.15 3.04 4.22
N MET A 76 3.13 3.97 5.18
CA MET A 76 3.78 3.80 6.48
C MET A 76 2.76 3.54 7.59
N ALA A 77 1.62 4.22 7.55
CA ALA A 77 0.58 4.11 8.58
C ALA A 77 -0.35 2.91 8.38
N GLY A 78 -0.58 2.48 7.14
CA GLY A 78 -1.46 1.35 6.82
C GLY A 78 -1.03 0.05 7.51
N PRO A 79 0.22 -0.41 7.35
CA PRO A 79 0.72 -1.61 8.06
C PRO A 79 0.61 -1.50 9.58
N VAL A 80 0.96 -0.35 10.15
CA VAL A 80 0.84 -0.11 11.61
C VAL A 80 -0.61 -0.17 12.07
N ALA A 81 -1.55 0.36 11.26
CA ALA A 81 -2.98 0.28 11.54
C ALA A 81 -3.50 -1.16 11.53
N VAL A 82 -3.06 -1.98 10.57
CA VAL A 82 -3.37 -3.42 10.51
C VAL A 82 -2.86 -4.13 11.76
N ASP A 83 -1.61 -3.92 12.13
CA ASP A 83 -1.00 -4.54 13.31
C ASP A 83 -1.70 -4.12 14.60
N ALA A 84 -2.14 -2.85 14.72
CA ALA A 84 -2.89 -2.38 15.87
C ALA A 84 -4.20 -3.16 16.06
N LEU A 85 -5.04 -3.26 15.01
CA LEU A 85 -6.29 -4.01 15.12
C LEU A 85 -6.05 -5.52 15.37
N ARG A 86 -5.00 -6.11 14.79
CA ARG A 86 -4.62 -7.50 15.07
C ARG A 86 -4.16 -7.71 16.52
N SER A 87 -3.51 -6.70 17.10
CA SER A 87 -3.05 -6.71 18.49
C SER A 87 -4.15 -6.43 19.51
N GLY A 88 -5.41 -6.24 19.07
CA GLY A 88 -6.57 -6.09 19.96
C GLY A 88 -6.98 -4.65 20.22
N TYR A 89 -6.47 -3.67 19.50
CA TYR A 89 -7.02 -2.32 19.52
C TYR A 89 -8.39 -2.31 18.84
N ASP A 90 -9.32 -1.53 19.37
CA ASP A 90 -10.68 -1.44 18.84
C ASP A 90 -10.76 -0.46 17.67
N ASN A 91 -9.95 0.63 17.74
CA ASN A 91 -10.02 1.71 16.77
C ASN A 91 -8.63 2.18 16.33
N VAL A 92 -8.55 2.64 15.09
CA VAL A 92 -7.41 3.35 14.53
C VAL A 92 -7.92 4.65 13.89
N VAL A 93 -7.28 5.77 14.22
CA VAL A 93 -7.55 7.09 13.65
C VAL A 93 -6.34 7.56 12.88
N LEU A 94 -6.48 7.68 11.57
CA LEU A 94 -5.45 8.18 10.65
C LEU A 94 -5.83 9.59 10.22
N LYS A 95 -5.07 10.59 10.67
CA LYS A 95 -5.33 12.01 10.38
C LYS A 95 -4.52 12.47 9.17
N ASP A 96 -5.12 13.33 8.34
CA ASP A 96 -4.51 13.89 7.12
C ASP A 96 -3.95 12.79 6.21
N LEU A 97 -4.73 11.72 6.02
CA LEU A 97 -4.31 10.53 5.27
C LEU A 97 -4.29 10.78 3.76
N ASP A 98 -3.15 10.52 3.12
CA ASP A 98 -2.92 10.77 1.69
C ASP A 98 -3.67 9.80 0.74
N ALA A 99 -3.78 8.52 1.10
CA ALA A 99 -4.38 7.49 0.24
C ALA A 99 -5.30 6.53 1.04
N PRO A 100 -6.46 7.01 1.53
CA PRO A 100 -7.33 6.21 2.41
C PRO A 100 -7.86 4.93 1.74
N ARG A 101 -8.12 4.96 0.43
CA ARG A 101 -8.59 3.77 -0.31
C ARG A 101 -7.56 2.65 -0.32
N LEU A 102 -6.27 3.01 -0.36
CA LEU A 102 -5.19 2.03 -0.31
C LEU A 102 -5.09 1.36 1.05
N VAL A 103 -5.30 2.12 2.14
CA VAL A 103 -5.35 1.55 3.50
C VAL A 103 -6.52 0.59 3.65
N LEU A 104 -7.72 0.96 3.19
CA LEU A 104 -8.88 0.04 3.24
C LEU A 104 -8.67 -1.21 2.39
N ALA A 105 -8.02 -1.07 1.21
CA ALA A 105 -7.66 -2.20 0.37
C ALA A 105 -6.62 -3.12 1.05
N LEU A 106 -5.71 -2.58 1.87
CA LEU A 106 -4.78 -3.37 2.67
C LEU A 106 -5.51 -4.24 3.69
N PHE A 107 -6.45 -3.67 4.46
CA PHE A 107 -7.27 -4.45 5.40
C PHE A 107 -8.01 -5.59 4.70
N ALA A 108 -8.69 -5.25 3.60
CA ALA A 108 -9.44 -6.24 2.84
C ALA A 108 -8.53 -7.31 2.21
N GLY A 109 -7.38 -6.93 1.67
CA GLY A 109 -6.38 -7.84 1.11
C GLY A 109 -5.76 -8.77 2.17
N GLN A 110 -5.68 -8.31 3.42
CA GLN A 110 -5.27 -9.10 4.59
C GLN A 110 -6.43 -9.96 5.17
N GLY A 111 -7.61 -9.92 4.56
CA GLY A 111 -8.78 -10.66 5.03
C GLY A 111 -9.39 -10.11 6.33
N ILE A 112 -9.16 -8.84 6.65
CA ILE A 112 -9.66 -8.20 7.86
C ILE A 112 -10.90 -7.38 7.50
N CYS A 113 -12.03 -7.71 8.14
CA CYS A 113 -13.24 -6.92 8.03
C CYS A 113 -13.15 -5.71 8.97
N VAL A 114 -13.48 -4.54 8.44
CA VAL A 114 -13.47 -3.28 9.19
C VAL A 114 -14.66 -2.40 8.81
N SER A 115 -15.24 -1.74 9.78
CA SER A 115 -16.08 -0.58 9.56
C SER A 115 -15.20 0.67 9.49
N HIS A 116 -15.63 1.68 8.74
CA HIS A 116 -14.84 2.89 8.59
C HIS A 116 -15.70 4.13 8.43
N HIS A 117 -15.14 5.26 8.85
CA HIS A 117 -15.76 6.58 8.73
C HIS A 117 -14.74 7.61 8.25
N PHE A 118 -15.17 8.44 7.29
CA PHE A 118 -14.38 9.58 6.80
C PHE A 118 -14.85 10.88 7.43
N ALA A 119 -13.89 11.70 7.90
CA ALA A 119 -14.12 13.07 8.32
C ALA A 119 -13.09 13.97 7.61
N GLY A 120 -13.43 14.44 6.41
CA GLY A 120 -12.46 15.13 5.53
C GLY A 120 -11.35 14.20 5.08
N ALA A 121 -10.11 14.54 5.40
CA ALA A 121 -8.92 13.72 5.14
C ALA A 121 -8.62 12.69 6.24
N ASP A 122 -9.40 12.69 7.33
CA ASP A 122 -9.24 11.75 8.42
C ASP A 122 -10.02 10.47 8.14
N LEU A 123 -9.42 9.33 8.47
CA LEU A 123 -10.02 8.01 8.39
C LEU A 123 -10.01 7.35 9.77
N THR A 124 -11.20 7.05 10.28
CA THR A 124 -11.37 6.21 11.47
C THR A 124 -11.73 4.80 11.01
N ILE A 125 -11.02 3.81 11.53
CA ILE A 125 -11.21 2.39 11.24
C ILE A 125 -11.49 1.69 12.56
N SER A 126 -12.54 0.87 12.58
CA SER A 126 -12.90 0.04 13.73
C SER A 126 -12.98 -1.42 13.31
N ARG A 127 -12.68 -2.33 14.23
CA ARG A 127 -12.86 -3.77 13.98
C ARG A 127 -14.33 -4.05 13.68
N ASP A 128 -14.55 -4.93 12.73
CA ASP A 128 -15.88 -5.45 12.39
C ASP A 128 -15.80 -6.98 12.37
N ASP A 129 -16.74 -7.64 13.06
CA ASP A 129 -16.86 -9.11 13.09
C ASP A 129 -17.66 -9.64 11.89
N GLY A 130 -17.88 -8.82 10.87
CA GLY A 130 -18.52 -9.20 9.63
C GLY A 130 -17.76 -10.27 8.83
N PRO A 131 -18.35 -10.76 7.73
CA PRO A 131 -17.72 -11.76 6.89
C PRO A 131 -16.45 -11.20 6.23
N THR A 132 -15.41 -12.03 6.18
CA THR A 132 -14.16 -11.69 5.47
C THR A 132 -14.45 -11.26 4.03
N PRO A 133 -13.89 -10.13 3.56
CA PRO A 133 -14.05 -9.71 2.19
C PRO A 133 -13.63 -10.81 1.21
N PRO A 134 -14.42 -11.07 0.15
CA PRO A 134 -14.06 -12.11 -0.82
C PRO A 134 -12.76 -11.76 -1.54
N ALA A 135 -11.96 -12.77 -1.86
CA ALA A 135 -10.78 -12.58 -2.70
C ALA A 135 -11.20 -12.07 -4.09
N PRO A 136 -10.52 -11.06 -4.62
CA PRO A 136 -10.85 -10.52 -5.94
C PRO A 136 -10.54 -11.51 -7.06
N MET A 137 -11.42 -11.60 -8.05
CA MET A 137 -11.32 -12.57 -9.17
C MET A 137 -10.94 -11.95 -10.51
N ALA A 138 -10.59 -10.65 -10.58
CA ALA A 138 -10.21 -10.03 -11.84
C ALA A 138 -8.90 -10.61 -12.38
N ALA A 139 -8.86 -10.95 -13.68
CA ALA A 139 -7.65 -11.48 -14.31
C ALA A 139 -6.69 -10.34 -14.73
N ALA A 140 -7.24 -9.25 -15.25
CA ALA A 140 -6.49 -8.09 -15.71
C ALA A 140 -7.39 -6.84 -15.67
N VAL A 141 -6.76 -5.67 -15.49
CA VAL A 141 -7.42 -4.38 -15.42
C VAL A 141 -6.68 -3.32 -16.23
N THR A 142 -7.37 -2.22 -16.56
CA THR A 142 -6.75 -1.09 -17.24
C THR A 142 -6.06 -0.18 -16.23
N VAL A 143 -4.77 0.06 -16.43
CA VAL A 143 -3.95 1.00 -15.67
C VAL A 143 -3.64 2.22 -16.54
N SER A 144 -3.66 3.42 -15.97
CA SER A 144 -3.29 4.65 -16.69
C SER A 144 -1.82 4.59 -17.15
N GLY A 145 -1.53 5.16 -18.32
CA GLY A 145 -0.15 5.22 -18.82
C GLY A 145 0.74 6.05 -17.89
N HIS A 146 0.18 7.13 -17.32
CA HIS A 146 0.87 7.99 -16.36
C HIS A 146 1.32 7.21 -15.12
N LEU A 147 0.37 6.56 -14.43
CA LEU A 147 0.71 5.76 -13.24
C LEU A 147 1.75 4.68 -13.55
N TRP A 148 1.60 3.98 -14.68
CA TRP A 148 2.53 2.90 -15.03
C TRP A 148 3.95 3.41 -15.27
N THR A 149 4.10 4.58 -15.93
CA THR A 149 5.40 5.23 -16.13
C THR A 149 6.00 5.68 -14.80
N TYR A 150 5.22 6.34 -13.94
CA TYR A 150 5.65 6.77 -12.61
C TYR A 150 6.17 5.59 -11.76
N LEU A 151 5.43 4.49 -11.73
CA LEU A 151 5.86 3.28 -11.02
C LEU A 151 7.15 2.69 -11.62
N GLY A 152 7.28 2.71 -12.95
CA GLY A 152 8.48 2.26 -13.65
C GLY A 152 9.71 3.07 -13.30
N ASP A 153 9.58 4.39 -13.23
CA ASP A 153 10.68 5.31 -12.85
C ASP A 153 11.15 5.09 -11.41
N LEU A 154 10.22 4.86 -10.48
CA LEU A 154 10.56 4.49 -9.11
C LEU A 154 11.23 3.11 -9.06
N ALA A 155 10.67 2.12 -9.72
CA ALA A 155 11.22 0.76 -9.75
C ALA A 155 12.65 0.72 -10.32
N ALA A 156 12.94 1.57 -11.31
CA ALA A 156 14.28 1.65 -11.92
C ALA A 156 15.37 2.05 -10.91
N ARG A 157 15.03 2.74 -9.82
CA ARG A 157 15.97 3.11 -8.76
C ARG A 157 16.49 1.91 -7.96
N THR A 158 15.80 0.76 -8.05
CA THR A 158 16.22 -0.47 -7.37
C THR A 158 17.19 -1.33 -8.19
N TYR A 159 17.40 -1.01 -9.47
CA TYR A 159 18.30 -1.79 -10.32
C TYR A 159 19.76 -1.46 -10.01
N VAL A 160 20.52 -2.50 -9.68
CA VAL A 160 21.98 -2.40 -9.62
C VAL A 160 22.50 -2.20 -11.03
N ARG A 161 23.26 -1.13 -11.25
CA ARG A 161 23.92 -0.94 -12.55
C ARG A 161 24.86 -2.09 -12.82
N ALA A 162 24.68 -2.79 -13.95
CA ALA A 162 25.64 -3.79 -14.38
C ALA A 162 26.99 -3.12 -14.62
N THR A 163 27.99 -3.44 -13.79
CA THR A 163 29.37 -3.03 -14.01
C THR A 163 30.04 -4.01 -14.98
N ASP A 164 31.12 -3.58 -15.64
CA ASP A 164 31.88 -4.50 -16.53
C ASP A 164 32.43 -5.70 -15.75
N ALA A 165 32.77 -5.50 -14.48
CA ALA A 165 33.19 -6.60 -13.58
C ALA A 165 32.04 -7.60 -13.32
N SER A 166 30.77 -7.14 -13.14
CA SER A 166 29.63 -8.05 -12.96
C SER A 166 29.25 -8.81 -14.24
N ARG A 167 29.46 -8.20 -15.41
CA ARG A 167 29.26 -8.86 -16.70
C ARG A 167 30.30 -9.96 -16.96
N LEU A 168 31.56 -9.68 -16.62
CA LEU A 168 32.64 -10.67 -16.73
C LEU A 168 32.48 -11.83 -15.76
N ALA A 169 32.02 -11.58 -14.53
CA ALA A 169 31.77 -12.64 -13.54
C ALA A 169 30.52 -13.50 -13.86
N GLY A 170 29.55 -13.00 -14.62
CA GLY A 170 28.35 -13.73 -15.03
C GLY A 170 28.49 -14.50 -16.35
N ALA A 171 29.64 -14.41 -17.04
CA ALA A 171 29.88 -15.06 -18.33
C ALA A 171 30.68 -16.39 -18.22
N GLY A 172 30.81 -16.94 -17.00
CA GLY A 172 31.49 -18.20 -16.69
C GLY A 172 30.57 -19.35 -16.35
#